data_b5a89d0787a75922bb556dfa4b9f904b
#
_entry.id   b5a89d0787a75922bb556dfa4b9f904b
#
_cell.length_a   1.000
_cell.length_b   1.000
_cell.length_c   1.000
_cell.angle_alpha   90.00
_cell.angle_beta   90.00
_cell.angle_gamma   90.00
#
_symmetry.space_group_name_H-M   'P 1'
#
loop_
_entity.id
_entity.type
_entity.pdbx_description
1 polymer ?
#
loop_
_entity_poly.entity_id
_entity_poly.type
_entity_poly.pdbx_seq_one_letter_code
_entity_poly.pdbx_strand_id
1 'polypeptide(L)'
;MQNISFYESPRGNLLFEINTASLIGYPSPIRKMTLDGQLMKIETQHIENPAFDMGGKAYLTYSRDHFEFMLRDIFDSLANDYDRFCEISPSFSLPRETAEKLRVPLHALGKFLSRLTFEKAGRMLGCKSKIAKEMDSVRLCDFLIAVIRNLYGGDEPYAPGTPEHDSFMALYGRISPLLHRLKPDVDFNYVLEGVLHDAGFPDNDAVLEVPRYIPE
;
A
#
# COMPACT_ATOMS: atom_id res chain seq x y z
N MET A 1 -6.64 6.40 -2.06
CA MET A 1 -5.64 6.57 -0.99
C MET A 1 -6.01 7.80 -0.20
N GLN A 2 -5.74 7.80 1.07
CA GLN A 2 -5.89 8.91 1.98
C GLN A 2 -4.50 9.47 2.24
N ASN A 3 -4.34 10.80 2.23
CA ASN A 3 -3.01 11.37 2.38
C ASN A 3 -3.12 12.85 2.79
N ILE A 4 -2.12 13.32 3.55
CA ILE A 4 -1.88 14.73 3.86
C ILE A 4 -0.44 15.05 3.47
N SER A 5 -0.27 15.89 2.47
CA SER A 5 1.05 16.33 2.03
C SER A 5 1.12 17.85 1.92
N PHE A 6 2.33 18.41 1.87
CA PHE A 6 2.52 19.83 1.68
C PHE A 6 3.66 20.12 0.71
N TYR A 7 3.55 21.26 0.09
CA TYR A 7 4.59 21.85 -0.75
C TYR A 7 4.91 23.25 -0.24
N GLU A 8 6.18 23.55 -0.06
CA GLU A 8 6.68 24.87 0.30
C GLU A 8 7.27 25.57 -0.94
N SER A 9 6.76 26.76 -1.26
CA SER A 9 7.33 27.56 -2.33
C SER A 9 8.68 28.15 -1.92
N PRO A 10 9.53 28.59 -2.87
CA PRO A 10 10.80 29.25 -2.56
C PRO A 10 10.66 30.53 -1.71
N ARG A 11 9.45 31.07 -1.57
CA ARG A 11 9.12 32.24 -0.74
C ARG A 11 8.52 31.88 0.62
N GLY A 12 8.44 30.59 0.97
CA GLY A 12 7.89 30.12 2.22
C GLY A 12 6.36 30.03 2.26
N ASN A 13 5.66 30.19 1.10
CA ASN A 13 4.24 29.90 1.05
C ASN A 13 4.00 28.40 1.04
N LEU A 14 3.09 27.92 1.89
CA LEU A 14 2.71 26.52 2.01
C LEU A 14 1.43 26.22 1.23
N LEU A 15 1.43 25.12 0.51
CA LEU A 15 0.26 24.50 -0.09
C LEU A 15 0.06 23.13 0.55
N PHE A 16 -1.07 22.92 1.20
CA PHE A 16 -1.46 21.61 1.73
C PHE A 16 -2.36 20.90 0.74
N GLU A 17 -2.05 19.65 0.46
CA GLU A 17 -2.89 18.74 -0.31
C GLU A 17 -3.49 17.71 0.65
N ILE A 18 -4.82 17.68 0.75
CA ILE A 18 -5.56 16.82 1.66
C ILE A 18 -6.49 15.93 0.84
N ASN A 19 -6.07 14.70 0.61
CA ASN A 19 -6.83 13.72 -0.14
C ASN A 19 -7.63 12.82 0.81
N THR A 20 -8.95 12.75 0.60
CA THR A 20 -9.83 11.81 1.31
C THR A 20 -10.07 10.59 0.42
N ALA A 21 -9.89 9.39 0.95
CA ALA A 21 -10.16 8.17 0.22
C ALA A 21 -11.65 8.03 -0.15
N SER A 22 -11.96 7.04 -1.00
CA SER A 22 -13.31 6.84 -1.50
C SER A 22 -14.30 6.42 -0.40
N LEU A 23 -15.47 7.04 -0.37
CA LEU A 23 -16.57 6.65 0.52
C LEU A 23 -17.13 5.24 0.26
N ILE A 24 -16.96 4.73 -0.97
CA ILE A 24 -17.38 3.37 -1.35
C ILE A 24 -16.26 2.34 -1.18
N GLY A 25 -15.06 2.77 -0.87
CA GLY A 25 -13.91 1.89 -0.55
C GLY A 25 -13.72 1.77 0.96
N TYR A 26 -13.31 0.59 1.43
CA TYR A 26 -12.90 0.43 2.82
C TYR A 26 -11.67 1.30 3.10
N PRO A 27 -11.61 2.00 4.24
CA PRO A 27 -12.51 2.06 5.40
C PRO A 27 -13.61 3.15 5.34
N SER A 28 -13.93 3.69 4.19
CA SER A 28 -15.02 4.69 3.98
C SER A 28 -14.84 5.95 4.82
N PRO A 29 -13.74 6.68 4.67
CA PRO A 29 -13.42 7.82 5.54
C PRO A 29 -14.22 9.07 5.19
N ILE A 30 -14.53 9.83 6.24
CA ILE A 30 -15.06 11.21 6.16
C ILE A 30 -14.08 12.10 6.92
N ARG A 31 -13.64 13.20 6.31
CA ARG A 31 -12.79 14.18 6.97
C ARG A 31 -13.56 15.42 7.38
N LYS A 32 -13.38 15.79 8.65
CA LYS A 32 -13.81 17.07 9.19
C LYS A 32 -12.59 17.97 9.34
N MET A 33 -12.64 19.13 8.67
CA MET A 33 -11.62 20.16 8.81
C MET A 33 -12.17 21.33 9.61
N THR A 34 -11.43 21.77 10.63
CA THR A 34 -11.77 22.93 11.46
C THR A 34 -10.60 23.90 11.40
N LEU A 35 -10.86 25.14 10.99
CA LEU A 35 -9.88 26.21 10.94
C LEU A 35 -10.12 27.15 12.13
N ASP A 36 -9.10 27.28 12.98
CA ASP A 36 -9.10 28.23 14.11
C ASP A 36 -7.84 29.11 14.05
N GLY A 37 -8.01 30.34 13.62
CA GLY A 37 -6.90 31.24 13.35
C GLY A 37 -5.98 30.72 12.27
N GLN A 38 -4.77 30.33 12.63
CA GLN A 38 -3.77 29.73 11.74
C GLN A 38 -3.64 28.20 11.95
N LEU A 39 -4.46 27.60 12.78
CA LEU A 39 -4.44 26.16 12.99
C LEU A 39 -5.59 25.50 12.22
N MET A 40 -5.25 24.53 11.41
CA MET A 40 -6.21 23.67 10.73
C MET A 40 -6.14 22.27 11.36
N LYS A 41 -7.22 21.88 12.04
CA LYS A 41 -7.39 20.55 12.58
C LYS A 41 -8.11 19.68 11.58
N ILE A 42 -7.55 18.52 11.28
CA ILE A 42 -8.12 17.48 10.41
C ILE A 42 -8.45 16.30 11.31
N GLU A 43 -9.70 15.84 11.26
CA GLU A 43 -10.20 14.69 12.00
C GLU A 43 -10.84 13.72 11.02
N THR A 44 -10.38 12.48 10.99
CA THR A 44 -10.93 11.43 10.14
C THR A 44 -11.92 10.58 10.94
N GLN A 45 -13.10 10.39 10.39
CA GLN A 45 -14.13 9.49 10.90
C GLN A 45 -14.42 8.44 9.83
N HIS A 46 -14.80 7.24 10.25
CA HIS A 46 -15.19 6.18 9.35
C HIS A 46 -16.70 5.92 9.45
N ILE A 47 -17.33 5.55 8.35
CA ILE A 47 -18.73 5.15 8.35
C ILE A 47 -18.83 3.77 9.01
N GLU A 48 -19.30 3.70 10.24
CA GLU A 48 -19.33 2.47 11.02
C GLU A 48 -20.54 1.59 10.68
N ASN A 49 -21.72 2.16 10.45
CA ASN A 49 -22.97 1.43 10.25
C ASN A 49 -23.82 2.08 9.14
N PRO A 50 -23.47 1.91 7.86
CA PRO A 50 -24.37 2.35 6.79
C PRO A 50 -25.68 1.52 6.83
N ALA A 51 -26.79 2.18 6.54
CA ALA A 51 -28.13 1.58 6.62
C ALA A 51 -28.45 0.60 5.48
N PHE A 52 -27.45 0.04 4.80
CA PHE A 52 -27.65 -0.93 3.72
C PHE A 52 -26.64 -2.09 3.82
N ASP A 53 -27.01 -3.21 3.25
CA ASP A 53 -26.16 -4.37 3.13
C ASP A 53 -25.87 -4.71 1.66
N MET A 54 -24.87 -5.55 1.46
CA MET A 54 -24.46 -6.05 0.15
C MET A 54 -24.57 -7.57 0.14
N GLY A 55 -25.71 -8.06 -0.36
CA GLY A 55 -25.95 -9.50 -0.49
C GLY A 55 -25.98 -10.24 0.85
N GLY A 56 -26.60 -9.65 1.89
CA GLY A 56 -26.74 -10.25 3.21
C GLY A 56 -25.56 -10.02 4.15
N LYS A 57 -24.58 -9.20 3.75
CA LYS A 57 -23.47 -8.77 4.62
C LYS A 57 -23.57 -7.27 4.88
N ALA A 58 -23.26 -6.85 6.10
CA ALA A 58 -23.07 -5.44 6.39
C ALA A 58 -22.03 -4.84 5.43
N TYR A 59 -22.29 -3.64 4.93
CA TYR A 59 -21.46 -3.00 3.90
C TYR A 59 -19.98 -2.95 4.27
N LEU A 60 -19.63 -2.58 5.49
CA LEU A 60 -18.21 -2.48 5.91
C LEU A 60 -17.52 -3.85 5.91
N THR A 61 -18.22 -4.90 6.35
CA THR A 61 -17.68 -6.26 6.30
C THR A 61 -17.49 -6.72 4.85
N TYR A 62 -18.49 -6.45 4.00
CA TYR A 62 -18.38 -6.76 2.57
C TYR A 62 -17.21 -6.01 1.93
N SER A 63 -17.12 -4.70 2.13
CA SER A 63 -16.10 -3.84 1.51
C SER A 63 -14.68 -4.25 1.94
N ARG A 64 -14.47 -4.49 3.24
CA ARG A 64 -13.18 -4.94 3.79
C ARG A 64 -12.78 -6.31 3.23
N ASP A 65 -13.68 -7.27 3.33
CA ASP A 65 -13.41 -8.65 2.91
C ASP A 65 -13.24 -8.74 1.40
N HIS A 66 -14.02 -7.96 0.64
CA HIS A 66 -13.94 -7.93 -0.82
C HIS A 66 -12.61 -7.37 -1.31
N PHE A 67 -12.10 -6.31 -0.69
CA PHE A 67 -10.81 -5.72 -1.07
C PHE A 67 -9.65 -6.71 -0.83
N GLU A 68 -9.60 -7.33 0.34
CA GLU A 68 -8.60 -8.36 0.64
C GLU A 68 -8.78 -9.59 -0.26
N PHE A 69 -10.01 -10.02 -0.51
CA PHE A 69 -10.31 -11.12 -1.42
C PHE A 69 -9.82 -10.82 -2.84
N MET A 70 -10.08 -9.62 -3.36
CA MET A 70 -9.63 -9.22 -4.70
C MET A 70 -8.11 -9.29 -4.84
N LEU A 71 -7.36 -8.80 -3.86
CA LEU A 71 -5.90 -8.89 -3.86
C LEU A 71 -5.41 -10.33 -3.78
N ARG A 72 -6.02 -11.15 -2.91
CA ARG A 72 -5.70 -12.57 -2.78
C ARG A 72 -6.04 -13.35 -4.04
N ASP A 73 -7.19 -13.07 -4.68
CA ASP A 73 -7.62 -13.72 -5.92
C ASP A 73 -6.58 -13.56 -7.05
N ILE A 74 -5.90 -12.41 -7.12
CA ILE A 74 -4.81 -12.19 -8.07
C ILE A 74 -3.63 -13.14 -7.80
N PHE A 75 -3.16 -13.22 -6.57
CA PHE A 75 -2.01 -14.07 -6.24
C PHE A 75 -2.36 -15.56 -6.29
N ASP A 76 -3.55 -15.93 -5.79
CA ASP A 76 -3.99 -17.32 -5.74
C ASP A 76 -4.32 -17.85 -7.13
N SER A 77 -4.97 -17.06 -7.98
CA SER A 77 -5.24 -17.44 -9.36
C SER A 77 -3.97 -17.58 -10.18
N LEU A 78 -3.03 -16.64 -10.04
CA LEU A 78 -1.72 -16.74 -10.71
C LEU A 78 -0.98 -18.05 -10.33
N ALA A 79 -1.10 -18.49 -9.09
CA ALA A 79 -0.43 -19.67 -8.57
C ALA A 79 -1.16 -20.99 -8.82
N ASN A 80 -2.50 -21.01 -8.76
CA ASN A 80 -3.30 -22.21 -8.64
C ASN A 80 -4.39 -22.37 -9.72
N ASP A 81 -4.87 -21.25 -10.29
CA ASP A 81 -5.92 -21.23 -11.31
C ASP A 81 -5.59 -20.19 -12.40
N TYR A 82 -4.66 -20.55 -13.28
CA TYR A 82 -4.16 -19.60 -14.28
C TYR A 82 -5.22 -19.18 -15.32
N ASP A 83 -6.25 -19.97 -15.53
CA ASP A 83 -7.35 -19.58 -16.43
C ASP A 83 -8.15 -18.43 -15.81
N ARG A 84 -8.43 -18.52 -14.50
CA ARG A 84 -9.00 -17.42 -13.71
C ARG A 84 -8.10 -16.18 -13.74
N PHE A 85 -6.79 -16.34 -13.61
CA PHE A 85 -5.85 -15.23 -13.73
C PHE A 85 -5.95 -14.53 -15.09
N CYS A 86 -6.05 -15.27 -16.21
CA CYS A 86 -6.25 -14.68 -17.52
C CYS A 86 -7.58 -13.92 -17.66
N GLU A 87 -8.62 -14.34 -16.97
CA GLU A 87 -9.91 -13.63 -16.96
C GLU A 87 -9.83 -12.28 -16.23
N ILE A 88 -9.13 -12.24 -15.09
CA ILE A 88 -9.04 -11.03 -14.27
C ILE A 88 -7.89 -10.09 -14.67
N SER A 89 -6.91 -10.56 -15.42
CA SER A 89 -5.72 -9.80 -15.79
C SER A 89 -6.00 -8.45 -16.47
N PRO A 90 -7.06 -8.27 -17.29
CA PRO A 90 -7.37 -6.95 -17.84
C PRO A 90 -7.72 -5.89 -16.80
N SER A 91 -8.24 -6.27 -15.64
CA SER A 91 -8.60 -5.33 -14.58
C SER A 91 -7.40 -4.61 -13.96
N PHE A 92 -6.20 -5.17 -14.09
CA PHE A 92 -4.94 -4.54 -13.67
C PHE A 92 -3.98 -4.25 -14.83
N SER A 93 -4.55 -3.91 -16.00
CA SER A 93 -3.82 -3.44 -17.18
C SER A 93 -2.91 -4.47 -17.85
N LEU A 94 -3.11 -5.77 -17.61
CA LEU A 94 -2.44 -6.85 -18.35
C LEU A 94 -3.43 -7.48 -19.32
N PRO A 95 -3.30 -7.24 -20.65
CA PRO A 95 -4.21 -7.83 -21.65
C PRO A 95 -4.25 -9.36 -21.54
N ARG A 96 -5.45 -9.94 -21.64
CA ARG A 96 -5.65 -11.39 -21.56
C ARG A 96 -4.76 -12.17 -22.52
N GLU A 97 -4.64 -11.71 -23.77
CA GLU A 97 -3.80 -12.34 -24.78
C GLU A 97 -2.31 -12.38 -24.36
N THR A 98 -1.84 -11.31 -23.70
CA THR A 98 -0.47 -11.26 -23.16
C THR A 98 -0.31 -12.23 -21.97
N ALA A 99 -1.29 -12.29 -21.08
CA ALA A 99 -1.28 -13.25 -19.98
C ALA A 99 -1.25 -14.69 -20.50
N GLU A 100 -2.06 -15.02 -21.51
CA GLU A 100 -2.07 -16.35 -22.15
C GLU A 100 -0.74 -16.70 -22.81
N LYS A 101 -0.10 -15.77 -23.50
CA LYS A 101 1.23 -15.97 -24.11
C LYS A 101 2.32 -16.21 -23.07
N LEU A 102 2.20 -15.59 -21.91
CA LEU A 102 3.15 -15.70 -20.79
C LEU A 102 2.76 -16.74 -19.75
N ARG A 103 1.83 -17.65 -20.06
CA ARG A 103 1.29 -18.65 -19.12
C ARG A 103 2.37 -19.40 -18.37
N VAL A 104 3.32 -19.99 -19.06
CA VAL A 104 4.33 -20.85 -18.41
C VAL A 104 5.18 -20.07 -17.41
N PRO A 105 5.85 -18.96 -17.79
CA PRO A 105 6.68 -18.23 -16.86
C PRO A 105 5.87 -17.54 -15.73
N LEU A 106 4.69 -16.98 -16.03
CA LEU A 106 3.89 -16.31 -15.00
C LEU A 106 3.28 -17.29 -14.00
N HIS A 107 2.79 -18.45 -14.44
CA HIS A 107 2.28 -19.47 -13.55
C HIS A 107 3.39 -20.07 -12.66
N ALA A 108 4.58 -20.32 -13.21
CA ALA A 108 5.72 -20.73 -12.41
C ALA A 108 6.13 -19.66 -11.38
N LEU A 109 6.13 -18.40 -11.78
CA LEU A 109 6.36 -17.26 -10.89
C LEU A 109 5.29 -17.18 -9.78
N GLY A 110 4.00 -17.33 -10.11
CA GLY A 110 2.92 -17.36 -9.14
C GLY A 110 3.10 -18.46 -8.10
N LYS A 111 3.38 -19.69 -8.54
CA LYS A 111 3.68 -20.83 -7.63
C LYS A 111 4.88 -20.57 -6.73
N PHE A 112 5.89 -19.92 -7.23
CA PHE A 112 7.05 -19.53 -6.45
C PHE A 112 6.70 -18.48 -5.41
N LEU A 113 6.06 -17.37 -5.83
CA LEU A 113 5.70 -16.24 -4.97
C LEU A 113 4.71 -16.63 -3.87
N SER A 114 3.71 -17.47 -4.17
CA SER A 114 2.72 -17.92 -3.18
C SER A 114 3.30 -18.69 -2.00
N ARG A 115 4.50 -19.25 -2.17
CA ARG A 115 5.22 -20.05 -1.13
C ARG A 115 6.44 -19.35 -0.57
N LEU A 116 6.74 -18.15 -1.06
CA LEU A 116 7.94 -17.43 -0.69
C LEU A 116 7.71 -16.72 0.65
N THR A 117 8.39 -17.17 1.69
CA THR A 117 8.43 -16.50 2.99
C THR A 117 9.65 -15.60 3.10
N PHE A 118 9.64 -14.67 4.08
CA PHE A 118 10.80 -13.83 4.37
C PHE A 118 12.06 -14.65 4.64
N GLU A 119 11.97 -15.74 5.38
CA GLU A 119 13.10 -16.64 5.63
C GLU A 119 13.68 -17.19 4.33
N LYS A 120 12.83 -17.76 3.46
CA LYS A 120 13.27 -18.33 2.17
C LYS A 120 13.89 -17.26 1.27
N ALA A 121 13.24 -16.10 1.16
CA ALA A 121 13.76 -14.97 0.40
C ALA A 121 15.11 -14.50 0.95
N GLY A 122 15.22 -14.36 2.27
CA GLY A 122 16.45 -13.95 2.94
C GLY A 122 17.61 -14.93 2.71
N ARG A 123 17.33 -16.25 2.71
CA ARG A 123 18.33 -17.28 2.38
C ARG A 123 18.77 -17.18 0.92
N MET A 124 17.82 -17.06 -0.02
CA MET A 124 18.11 -16.95 -1.45
C MET A 124 18.93 -15.71 -1.80
N LEU A 125 18.64 -14.60 -1.14
CA LEU A 125 19.31 -13.31 -1.37
C LEU A 125 20.53 -13.08 -0.47
N GLY A 126 20.90 -14.04 0.37
CA GLY A 126 22.07 -13.95 1.25
C GLY A 126 21.94 -12.88 2.36
N CYS A 127 20.73 -12.58 2.81
CA CYS A 127 20.45 -11.62 3.87
C CYS A 127 19.59 -12.18 5.03
N LYS A 128 19.53 -13.50 5.19
CA LYS A 128 18.73 -14.16 6.25
C LYS A 128 19.03 -13.64 7.66
N SER A 129 20.27 -13.32 7.96
CA SER A 129 20.68 -12.78 9.27
C SER A 129 20.09 -11.39 9.59
N LYS A 130 19.53 -10.69 8.60
CA LYS A 130 18.88 -9.40 8.73
C LYS A 130 17.36 -9.51 8.79
N ILE A 131 16.80 -10.70 8.59
CA ILE A 131 15.37 -10.96 8.69
C ILE A 131 15.04 -11.23 10.15
N ALA A 132 14.10 -10.49 10.70
CA ALA A 132 13.59 -10.68 12.06
C ALA A 132 12.93 -12.06 12.18
N LYS A 133 13.06 -12.68 13.35
CA LYS A 133 12.59 -14.05 13.59
C LYS A 133 11.06 -14.15 13.46
N GLU A 134 10.37 -13.10 13.87
CA GLU A 134 8.92 -12.96 13.78
C GLU A 134 8.44 -12.99 12.32
N MET A 135 9.27 -12.51 11.39
CA MET A 135 8.96 -12.46 9.96
C MET A 135 9.28 -13.77 9.22
N ASP A 136 9.99 -14.70 9.81
CA ASP A 136 10.47 -15.91 9.13
C ASP A 136 9.38 -16.69 8.40
N SER A 137 8.23 -16.89 9.03
CA SER A 137 7.10 -17.63 8.48
C SER A 137 6.13 -16.79 7.65
N VAL A 138 6.25 -15.45 7.67
CA VAL A 138 5.36 -14.55 6.94
C VAL A 138 5.64 -14.70 5.45
N ARG A 139 4.58 -14.92 4.66
CA ARG A 139 4.70 -14.94 3.19
C ARG A 139 4.82 -13.53 2.65
N LEU A 140 5.67 -13.31 1.65
CA LEU A 140 5.85 -11.99 1.05
C LEU A 140 4.55 -11.46 0.42
N CYS A 141 3.73 -12.33 -0.18
CA CYS A 141 2.44 -11.91 -0.73
C CYS A 141 1.48 -11.42 0.36
N ASP A 142 1.43 -12.07 1.54
CA ASP A 142 0.58 -11.63 2.66
C ASP A 142 1.05 -10.28 3.21
N PHE A 143 2.36 -10.09 3.30
CA PHE A 143 2.94 -8.81 3.71
C PHE A 143 2.58 -7.69 2.72
N LEU A 144 2.75 -7.92 1.40
CA LEU A 144 2.39 -6.93 0.38
C LEU A 144 0.89 -6.59 0.39
N ILE A 145 0.03 -7.58 0.61
CA ILE A 145 -1.42 -7.35 0.77
C ILE A 145 -1.68 -6.47 2.00
N ALA A 146 -1.00 -6.73 3.12
CA ALA A 146 -1.13 -5.92 4.33
C ALA A 146 -0.66 -4.47 4.10
N VAL A 147 0.48 -4.27 3.43
CA VAL A 147 0.98 -2.94 3.05
C VAL A 147 -0.04 -2.19 2.19
N ILE A 148 -0.56 -2.81 1.13
CA ILE A 148 -1.56 -2.18 0.26
C ILE A 148 -2.84 -1.84 1.05
N ARG A 149 -3.30 -2.74 1.91
CA ARG A 149 -4.48 -2.50 2.76
C ARG A 149 -4.27 -1.29 3.68
N ASN A 150 -3.11 -1.19 4.32
CA ASN A 150 -2.77 -0.09 5.21
C ASN A 150 -2.71 1.23 4.44
N LEU A 151 -2.05 1.25 3.28
CA LEU A 151 -1.98 2.41 2.38
C LEU A 151 -3.37 2.92 1.97
N TYR A 152 -4.35 2.04 1.76
CA TYR A 152 -5.73 2.47 1.50
C TYR A 152 -6.44 2.98 2.75
N GLY A 153 -6.05 2.48 3.92
CA GLY A 153 -6.56 2.93 5.23
C GLY A 153 -5.98 4.26 5.70
N GLY A 154 -4.89 4.74 5.07
CA GLY A 154 -4.14 5.90 5.55
C GLY A 154 -3.45 5.61 6.89
N ASP A 155 -2.90 4.41 7.03
CA ASP A 155 -2.18 3.96 8.23
C ASP A 155 -1.00 3.10 7.77
N GLU A 156 0.15 3.72 7.64
CA GLU A 156 1.42 3.11 7.24
C GLU A 156 2.28 2.79 8.48
N PRO A 157 2.02 1.66 9.19
CA PRO A 157 2.54 1.41 10.52
C PRO A 157 3.99 0.90 10.54
N TYR A 158 4.59 0.63 9.38
CA TYR A 158 5.88 -0.04 9.30
C TYR A 158 7.05 0.95 9.33
N ALA A 159 7.22 1.63 10.47
CA ALA A 159 8.30 2.58 10.67
C ALA A 159 9.69 1.90 10.69
N PRO A 160 10.76 2.62 10.33
CA PRO A 160 12.14 2.18 10.51
C PRO A 160 12.39 1.67 11.94
N GLY A 161 13.01 0.48 12.05
CA GLY A 161 13.21 -0.20 13.33
C GLY A 161 12.13 -1.21 13.70
N THR A 162 11.03 -1.30 12.96
CA THR A 162 10.07 -2.39 13.12
C THR A 162 10.57 -3.66 12.43
N PRO A 163 10.23 -4.85 12.93
CA PRO A 163 10.60 -6.14 12.32
C PRO A 163 10.18 -6.23 10.85
N GLU A 164 8.99 -5.71 10.52
CA GLU A 164 8.41 -5.70 9.19
C GLU A 164 9.22 -4.84 8.23
N HIS A 165 9.43 -3.57 8.60
CA HIS A 165 10.20 -2.61 7.80
C HIS A 165 11.61 -3.12 7.56
N ASP A 166 12.36 -3.43 8.62
CA ASP A 166 13.78 -3.76 8.51
C ASP A 166 13.99 -5.07 7.74
N SER A 167 13.10 -6.05 7.93
CA SER A 167 13.15 -7.31 7.16
C SER A 167 12.86 -7.07 5.68
N PHE A 168 11.86 -6.25 5.35
CA PHE A 168 11.52 -5.96 3.97
C PHE A 168 12.63 -5.15 3.30
N MET A 169 13.16 -4.13 3.96
CA MET A 169 14.27 -3.30 3.43
C MET A 169 15.57 -4.11 3.29
N ALA A 170 15.80 -5.12 4.12
CA ALA A 170 16.91 -6.05 3.94
C ALA A 170 16.81 -6.88 2.65
N LEU A 171 15.59 -7.34 2.29
CA LEU A 171 15.34 -8.01 1.01
C LEU A 171 15.45 -7.04 -0.16
N TYR A 172 14.79 -5.88 -0.04
CA TYR A 172 14.81 -4.83 -1.06
C TYR A 172 16.23 -4.39 -1.40
N GLY A 173 17.08 -4.15 -0.43
CA GLY A 173 18.48 -3.75 -0.66
C GLY A 173 19.30 -4.76 -1.48
N ARG A 174 18.84 -6.03 -1.58
CA ARG A 174 19.47 -7.03 -2.44
C ARG A 174 18.99 -6.98 -3.88
N ILE A 175 17.75 -6.56 -4.09
CA ILE A 175 17.14 -6.48 -5.44
C ILE A 175 17.17 -5.07 -6.04
N SER A 176 17.35 -4.03 -5.22
CA SER A 176 17.34 -2.63 -5.65
C SER A 176 18.34 -2.31 -6.78
N PRO A 177 19.58 -2.85 -6.83
CA PRO A 177 20.48 -2.59 -7.95
C PRO A 177 19.91 -3.11 -9.29
N LEU A 178 19.14 -4.18 -9.27
CA LEU A 178 18.45 -4.69 -10.46
C LEU A 178 17.29 -3.79 -10.86
N LEU A 179 16.48 -3.35 -9.89
CA LEU A 179 15.35 -2.45 -10.13
C LEU A 179 15.81 -1.12 -10.72
N HIS A 180 16.86 -0.52 -10.20
CA HIS A 180 17.44 0.72 -10.73
C HIS A 180 17.98 0.57 -12.16
N ARG A 181 18.49 -0.63 -12.54
CA ARG A 181 18.89 -0.89 -13.92
C ARG A 181 17.67 -1.00 -14.86
N LEU A 182 16.57 -1.55 -14.38
CA LEU A 182 15.35 -1.72 -15.18
C LEU A 182 14.55 -0.42 -15.33
N LYS A 183 14.56 0.43 -14.31
CA LYS A 183 13.83 1.70 -14.24
C LYS A 183 14.68 2.76 -13.54
N PRO A 184 15.67 3.35 -14.24
CA PRO A 184 16.60 4.31 -13.63
C PRO A 184 15.93 5.63 -13.21
N ASP A 185 14.80 5.97 -13.83
CA ASP A 185 14.07 7.23 -13.58
C ASP A 185 13.13 7.14 -12.34
N VAL A 186 13.05 5.98 -11.68
CA VAL A 186 12.20 5.78 -10.50
C VAL A 186 13.05 5.70 -9.24
N ASP A 187 12.82 6.63 -8.31
CA ASP A 187 13.36 6.51 -6.96
C ASP A 187 12.52 5.53 -6.13
N PHE A 188 12.90 4.25 -6.24
CA PHE A 188 12.21 3.19 -5.50
C PHE A 188 12.35 3.31 -3.98
N ASN A 189 13.42 3.94 -3.47
CA ASN A 189 13.57 4.15 -2.03
C ASN A 189 12.51 5.12 -1.54
N TYR A 190 12.35 6.25 -2.22
CA TYR A 190 11.32 7.24 -1.88
C TYR A 190 9.91 6.64 -1.93
N VAL A 191 9.62 5.86 -2.98
CA VAL A 191 8.31 5.21 -3.11
C VAL A 191 8.06 4.22 -1.98
N LEU A 192 9.04 3.39 -1.64
CA LEU A 192 8.88 2.37 -0.59
C LEU A 192 8.76 2.98 0.81
N GLU A 193 9.54 4.00 1.11
CA GLU A 193 9.44 4.70 2.40
C GLU A 193 8.04 5.30 2.59
N GLY A 194 7.49 5.96 1.56
CA GLY A 194 6.13 6.51 1.64
C GLY A 194 5.00 5.48 1.62
N VAL A 195 5.29 4.22 1.25
CA VAL A 195 4.30 3.13 1.27
C VAL A 195 4.34 2.32 2.57
N LEU A 196 5.50 2.28 3.22
CA LEU A 196 5.69 1.53 4.46
C LEU A 196 5.41 2.35 5.70
N HIS A 197 5.79 3.60 5.67
CA HIS A 197 5.71 4.50 6.81
C HIS A 197 5.44 5.94 6.37
N ASP A 198 4.51 6.57 7.02
CA ASP A 198 4.27 8.00 6.87
C ASP A 198 5.30 8.79 7.70
N ALA A 199 6.28 9.37 7.02
CA ALA A 199 7.33 10.19 7.64
C ALA A 199 6.90 11.66 7.83
N GLY A 200 5.74 12.05 7.29
CA GLY A 200 5.20 13.39 7.33
C GLY A 200 4.12 13.56 8.39
N PHE A 201 3.01 14.17 7.99
CA PHE A 201 1.81 14.23 8.82
C PHE A 201 1.08 12.88 8.79
N PRO A 202 0.50 12.44 9.92
CA PRO A 202 -0.37 11.28 9.93
C PRO A 202 -1.51 11.47 8.92
N ASP A 203 -1.75 10.47 8.10
CA ASP A 203 -2.72 10.56 7.00
C ASP A 203 -4.18 10.58 7.47
N ASN A 204 -4.45 10.17 8.71
CA ASN A 204 -5.79 10.18 9.28
C ASN A 204 -6.11 11.49 10.01
N ASP A 205 -5.37 11.81 11.05
CA ASP A 205 -5.61 12.96 11.90
C ASP A 205 -4.38 13.85 11.98
N ALA A 206 -4.53 15.14 11.75
CA ALA A 206 -3.42 16.08 11.79
C ALA A 206 -3.84 17.46 12.31
N VAL A 207 -2.87 18.17 12.88
CA VAL A 207 -2.98 19.60 13.16
C VAL A 207 -1.90 20.31 12.36
N LEU A 208 -2.33 21.13 11.40
CA LEU A 208 -1.46 21.86 10.49
C LEU A 208 -1.42 23.32 10.86
N GLU A 209 -0.22 23.91 10.87
CA GLU A 209 -0.08 25.36 10.98
C GLU A 209 -0.18 25.96 9.55
N VAL A 210 -1.20 26.79 9.33
CA VAL A 210 -1.44 27.48 8.06
C VAL A 210 -0.92 28.91 8.18
N PRO A 211 0.29 29.20 7.71
CA PRO A 211 0.84 30.54 7.83
C PRO A 211 0.06 31.53 6.96
N ARG A 212 0.17 32.82 7.30
CA ARG A 212 -0.40 33.88 6.45
C ARG A 212 0.27 33.87 5.10
N TYR A 213 -0.53 34.00 4.04
CA TYR A 213 -0.01 34.14 2.68
C TYR A 213 0.91 35.36 2.58
N ILE A 214 2.07 35.19 1.99
CA ILE A 214 3.04 36.27 1.69
C ILE A 214 2.78 36.69 0.24
N PRO A 215 2.23 37.87 0.01
CA PRO A 215 1.95 38.34 -1.35
C PRO A 215 3.22 38.44 -2.21
N GLU A 216 3.04 38.31 -3.51
CA GLU A 216 4.14 38.46 -4.48
C GLU A 216 4.57 39.93 -4.63
#